data_e93fdebe8aefd213474b853fd25a3283
#
_entry.id   e93fdebe8aefd213474b853fd25a3283
#
_cell.length_a   1.000
_cell.length_b   1.000
_cell.length_c   1.000
_cell.angle_alpha   90.00
_cell.angle_beta   90.00
_cell.angle_gamma   90.00
#
_symmetry.space_group_name_H-M   'P 1'
#
loop_
_entity.id
_entity.type
_entity.pdbx_description
1 polymer ?
#
loop_
_entity_poly.entity_id
_entity_poly.type
_entity_poly.pdbx_seq_one_letter_code
_entity_poly.pdbx_strand_id
1 'polypeptide(L)'
;EKYAMISIGLGHLVFQADKILSYFVHAKVDGFIVQVSDMKQLNEQSLGSYLEFMVNLQKYTSRPVIALKVPIPLGLTLIAKGIHGFSLGLSSIDYFDEQYIKEEKDSFNLYSKFYFPQVLSFLTYPKKDTFAFEQIYNYFGGCNCKWCNGKTAIEIGTGDKGVQLHHWQMM
;
A
#
# COMPACT_ATOMS: atom_id res chain seq x y z
N GLU A 1 9.16 -23.30 1.01
CA GLU A 1 9.51 -22.04 1.69
C GLU A 1 8.47 -21.71 2.74
N LYS A 2 8.92 -21.23 3.90
CA LYS A 2 8.05 -20.90 5.04
C LYS A 2 8.24 -19.42 5.38
N TYR A 3 7.20 -18.61 5.23
CA TYR A 3 7.20 -17.21 5.62
C TYR A 3 6.37 -16.99 6.88
N ALA A 4 6.92 -16.23 7.83
CA ALA A 4 6.15 -15.77 8.98
C ALA A 4 5.46 -14.44 8.65
N MET A 5 4.15 -14.36 8.92
CA MET A 5 3.43 -13.11 8.82
C MET A 5 3.44 -12.39 10.16
N ILE A 6 3.91 -11.16 10.16
CA ILE A 6 3.92 -10.25 11.31
C ILE A 6 2.84 -9.20 11.06
N SER A 7 1.77 -9.24 11.84
CA SER A 7 0.74 -8.20 11.83
C SER A 7 0.83 -7.40 13.12
N ILE A 8 1.01 -6.09 13.02
CA ILE A 8 1.32 -5.24 14.17
C ILE A 8 0.73 -3.84 14.03
N GLY A 9 0.26 -3.27 15.13
CA GLY A 9 -0.18 -1.88 15.19
C GLY A 9 0.99 -0.91 15.19
N LEU A 10 0.86 0.22 14.49
CA LEU A 10 1.89 1.26 14.41
C LEU A 10 2.32 1.76 15.80
N GLY A 11 1.37 1.93 16.72
CA GLY A 11 1.66 2.32 18.10
C GLY A 11 2.57 1.33 18.83
N HIS A 12 2.43 0.02 18.58
CA HIS A 12 3.29 -0.99 19.18
C HIS A 12 4.72 -0.92 18.64
N LEU A 13 4.89 -0.56 17.37
CA LEU A 13 6.22 -0.36 16.78
C LEU A 13 6.95 0.80 17.44
N VAL A 14 6.27 1.90 17.72
CA VAL A 14 6.88 3.08 18.34
C VAL A 14 7.44 2.77 19.74
N PHE A 15 6.73 1.94 20.52
CA PHE A 15 7.08 1.70 21.93
C PHE A 15 7.77 0.37 22.23
N GLN A 16 7.67 -0.62 21.33
CA GLN A 16 8.09 -2.00 21.62
C GLN A 16 8.85 -2.68 20.47
N ALA A 17 9.39 -1.93 19.51
CA ALA A 17 10.06 -2.49 18.34
C ALA A 17 11.12 -3.53 18.68
N ASP A 18 12.02 -3.23 19.62
CA ASP A 18 13.12 -4.14 20.01
C ASP A 18 12.61 -5.43 20.67
N LYS A 19 11.59 -5.31 21.52
CA LYS A 19 10.96 -6.48 22.14
C LYS A 19 10.31 -7.37 21.09
N ILE A 20 9.64 -6.78 20.10
CA ILE A 20 9.01 -7.51 19.00
C ILE A 20 10.08 -8.19 18.14
N LEU A 21 11.15 -7.48 17.79
CA LEU A 21 12.28 -8.04 17.05
C LEU A 21 12.85 -9.27 17.74
N SER A 22 13.04 -9.23 19.05
CA SER A 22 13.63 -10.34 19.81
C SER A 22 12.85 -11.65 19.66
N TYR A 23 11.55 -11.61 19.43
CA TYR A 23 10.75 -12.83 19.18
C TYR A 23 11.03 -13.45 17.80
N PHE A 24 11.41 -12.64 16.81
CA PHE A 24 11.54 -13.11 15.42
C PHE A 24 12.98 -13.44 15.03
N VAL A 25 13.99 -12.95 15.73
CA VAL A 25 15.40 -13.23 15.43
C VAL A 25 15.70 -14.73 15.39
N HIS A 26 15.07 -15.50 16.27
CA HIS A 26 15.28 -16.95 16.37
C HIS A 26 14.21 -17.78 15.62
N ALA A 27 13.29 -17.14 14.92
CA ALA A 27 12.24 -17.86 14.20
C ALA A 27 12.85 -18.72 13.08
N LYS A 28 12.43 -19.98 12.97
CA LYS A 28 12.89 -20.91 11.91
C LYS A 28 12.00 -20.78 10.66
N VAL A 29 12.17 -19.68 9.93
CA VAL A 29 11.41 -19.35 8.71
C VAL A 29 12.36 -18.89 7.61
N ASP A 30 11.93 -18.94 6.36
CA ASP A 30 12.72 -18.54 5.19
C ASP A 30 12.61 -17.03 4.91
N GLY A 31 11.59 -16.35 5.46
CA GLY A 31 11.40 -14.92 5.31
C GLY A 31 10.25 -14.39 6.16
N PHE A 32 10.03 -13.09 6.07
CA PHE A 32 8.98 -12.38 6.82
C PHE A 32 8.10 -11.56 5.89
N ILE A 33 6.82 -11.58 6.19
CA ILE A 33 5.81 -10.73 5.55
C ILE A 33 5.27 -9.82 6.66
N VAL A 34 5.49 -8.51 6.55
CA VAL A 34 5.14 -7.55 7.58
C VAL A 34 3.97 -6.68 7.14
N GLN A 35 2.93 -6.66 7.95
CA GLN A 35 1.77 -5.79 7.78
C GLN A 35 1.61 -4.92 9.02
N VAL A 36 1.55 -3.61 8.81
CA VAL A 36 1.36 -2.64 9.90
C VAL A 36 0.00 -1.99 9.77
N SER A 37 -0.80 -1.98 10.84
CA SER A 37 -2.06 -1.23 10.90
C SER A 37 -1.83 0.26 11.15
N ASP A 38 -2.88 1.04 10.93
CA ASP A 38 -2.91 2.49 11.24
C ASP A 38 -1.89 3.35 10.48
N MET A 39 -1.41 2.87 9.34
CA MET A 39 -0.46 3.57 8.48
C MET A 39 -0.97 4.95 8.00
N LYS A 40 -2.27 5.24 8.10
CA LYS A 40 -2.83 6.57 7.83
C LYS A 40 -2.40 7.61 8.85
N GLN A 41 -1.99 7.19 10.03
CA GLN A 41 -1.59 8.04 11.15
C GLN A 41 -0.07 8.24 11.21
N LEU A 42 0.66 7.89 10.14
CA LEU A 42 2.09 8.09 10.07
C LEU A 42 2.44 9.57 10.29
N ASN A 43 3.25 9.80 11.31
CA ASN A 43 3.98 11.03 11.54
C ASN A 43 5.49 10.74 11.42
N GLU A 44 6.32 11.74 11.55
CA GLU A 44 7.76 11.62 11.40
C GLU A 44 8.38 10.57 12.34
N GLN A 45 7.97 10.57 13.61
CA GLN A 45 8.47 9.63 14.62
C GLN A 45 8.06 8.18 14.30
N SER A 46 6.79 7.96 14.00
CA SER A 46 6.27 6.61 13.70
C SER A 46 6.78 6.08 12.36
N LEU A 47 7.02 6.95 11.39
CA LEU A 47 7.69 6.59 10.13
C LEU A 47 9.12 6.14 10.40
N GLY A 48 9.87 6.88 11.22
CA GLY A 48 11.23 6.51 11.64
C GLY A 48 11.26 5.14 12.29
N SER A 49 10.41 4.90 13.28
CA SER A 49 10.29 3.61 13.98
C SER A 49 9.93 2.46 13.05
N TYR A 50 9.01 2.70 12.09
CA TYR A 50 8.64 1.69 11.10
C TYR A 50 9.82 1.31 10.18
N LEU A 51 10.50 2.30 9.62
CA LEU A 51 11.65 2.08 8.74
C LEU A 51 12.78 1.36 9.48
N GLU A 52 13.07 1.77 10.71
CA GLU A 52 14.08 1.15 11.57
C GLU A 52 13.73 -0.30 11.89
N PHE A 53 12.48 -0.59 12.26
CA PHE A 53 12.01 -1.94 12.52
C PHE A 53 12.22 -2.85 11.30
N MET A 54 11.81 -2.41 10.10
CA MET A 54 11.94 -3.18 8.87
C MET A 54 13.40 -3.50 8.55
N VAL A 55 14.28 -2.50 8.64
CA VAL A 55 15.73 -2.65 8.38
C VAL A 55 16.37 -3.56 9.43
N ASN A 56 16.05 -3.39 10.70
CA ASN A 56 16.59 -4.21 11.77
C ASN A 56 16.11 -5.66 11.69
N LEU A 57 14.82 -5.90 11.34
CA LEU A 57 14.31 -7.24 11.14
C LEU A 57 15.11 -7.98 10.06
N GLN A 58 15.38 -7.35 8.94
CA GLN A 58 16.21 -7.93 7.88
C GLN A 58 17.65 -8.13 8.31
N LYS A 59 18.26 -7.11 8.93
CA LYS A 59 19.66 -7.14 9.36
C LYS A 59 19.92 -8.25 10.37
N TYR A 60 19.08 -8.37 11.40
CA TYR A 60 19.28 -9.35 12.46
C TYR A 60 18.91 -10.78 12.07
N THR A 61 17.97 -10.94 11.13
CA THR A 61 17.56 -12.26 10.67
C THR A 61 18.32 -12.72 9.43
N SER A 62 18.92 -11.80 8.66
CA SER A 62 19.53 -12.05 7.34
C SER A 62 18.56 -12.74 6.35
N ARG A 63 17.28 -12.46 6.46
CA ARG A 63 16.21 -13.11 5.68
C ARG A 63 15.40 -12.09 4.90
N PRO A 64 14.77 -12.52 3.78
CA PRO A 64 13.89 -11.65 3.02
C PRO A 64 12.77 -11.09 3.88
N VAL A 65 12.54 -9.78 3.75
CA VAL A 65 11.43 -9.06 4.39
C VAL A 65 10.60 -8.41 3.30
N ILE A 66 9.29 -8.62 3.34
CA ILE A 66 8.31 -8.07 2.40
C ILE A 66 7.31 -7.24 3.20
N ALA A 67 7.13 -5.98 2.81
CA ALA A 67 6.14 -5.09 3.40
C ALA A 67 4.79 -5.22 2.70
N LEU A 68 3.71 -5.45 3.45
CA LEU A 68 2.36 -5.52 2.87
C LEU A 68 1.60 -4.20 3.03
N LYS A 69 0.82 -3.87 2.00
CA LYS A 69 -0.13 -2.75 1.99
C LYS A 69 0.52 -1.42 2.36
N VAL A 70 1.65 -1.12 1.75
CA VAL A 70 2.32 0.16 1.92
C VAL A 70 2.13 1.06 0.70
N PRO A 71 2.04 2.39 0.89
CA PRO A 71 2.01 3.34 -0.22
C PRO A 71 3.29 3.25 -1.07
N ILE A 72 3.17 3.51 -2.37
CA ILE A 72 4.30 3.40 -3.31
C ILE A 72 5.54 4.19 -2.85
N PRO A 73 5.45 5.48 -2.46
CA PRO A 73 6.65 6.22 -2.03
C PRO A 73 7.36 5.55 -0.86
N LEU A 74 6.60 5.02 0.11
CA LEU A 74 7.15 4.31 1.24
C LEU A 74 7.75 2.95 0.82
N GLY A 75 7.07 2.22 -0.06
CA GLY A 75 7.58 0.96 -0.61
C GLY A 75 8.91 1.15 -1.34
N LEU A 76 9.04 2.17 -2.17
CA LEU A 76 10.29 2.52 -2.86
C LEU A 76 11.39 2.91 -1.87
N THR A 77 11.04 3.64 -0.80
CA THR A 77 11.99 3.96 0.28
C THR A 77 12.49 2.70 0.98
N LEU A 78 11.62 1.73 1.25
CA LEU A 78 11.99 0.45 1.83
C LEU A 78 12.93 -0.34 0.92
N ILE A 79 12.65 -0.42 -0.37
CA ILE A 79 13.55 -1.06 -1.35
C ILE A 79 14.93 -0.39 -1.35
N ALA A 80 14.97 0.95 -1.37
CA ALA A 80 16.23 1.70 -1.30
C ALA A 80 17.02 1.43 -0.01
N LYS A 81 16.35 1.03 1.07
CA LYS A 81 16.97 0.59 2.34
C LYS A 81 17.28 -0.92 2.39
N GLY A 82 17.08 -1.64 1.28
CA GLY A 82 17.43 -3.06 1.14
C GLY A 82 16.32 -4.04 1.45
N ILE A 83 15.10 -3.61 1.75
CA ILE A 83 13.95 -4.52 1.92
C ILE A 83 13.64 -5.22 0.60
N HIS A 84 13.34 -6.51 0.62
CA HIS A 84 13.27 -7.37 -0.57
C HIS A 84 12.04 -7.11 -1.45
N GLY A 85 10.96 -6.59 -0.87
CA GLY A 85 9.76 -6.33 -1.65
C GLY A 85 8.69 -5.60 -0.86
N PHE A 86 7.71 -5.07 -1.59
CA PHE A 86 6.50 -4.54 -0.99
C PHE A 86 5.29 -4.86 -1.85
N SER A 87 4.12 -4.86 -1.23
CA SER A 87 2.85 -4.99 -1.94
C SER A 87 1.98 -3.76 -1.68
N LEU A 88 1.25 -3.40 -2.71
CA LEU A 88 0.20 -2.38 -2.66
C LEU A 88 -1.14 -3.05 -2.33
N GLY A 89 -2.08 -2.29 -1.81
CA GLY A 89 -3.47 -2.70 -1.78
C GLY A 89 -4.05 -2.71 -3.20
N LEU A 90 -4.70 -3.79 -3.62
CA LEU A 90 -5.39 -3.91 -4.91
C LEU A 90 -6.72 -3.15 -4.96
N SER A 91 -7.15 -2.60 -3.86
CA SER A 91 -8.41 -1.87 -3.72
C SER A 91 -8.18 -0.49 -3.13
N SER A 92 -9.25 0.27 -3.01
CA SER A 92 -9.23 1.59 -2.35
C SER A 92 -8.72 1.58 -0.90
N ILE A 93 -8.45 0.41 -0.34
CA ILE A 93 -7.91 0.22 1.01
C ILE A 93 -6.42 -0.08 0.89
N ASP A 94 -5.61 0.97 0.76
CA ASP A 94 -4.15 0.85 0.70
C ASP A 94 -3.54 0.60 2.08
N TYR A 95 -4.36 0.62 3.13
CA TYR A 95 -3.95 0.46 4.51
C TYR A 95 -4.72 -0.67 5.17
N PHE A 96 -4.05 -1.41 6.03
CA PHE A 96 -4.71 -2.29 6.97
C PHE A 96 -5.17 -1.46 8.16
N ASP A 97 -6.45 -1.51 8.46
CA ASP A 97 -7.05 -0.89 9.63
C ASP A 97 -7.83 -1.96 10.38
N GLU A 98 -7.48 -2.20 11.63
CA GLU A 98 -8.14 -3.21 12.47
C GLU A 98 -9.63 -2.94 12.64
N GLN A 99 -10.07 -1.70 12.50
CA GLN A 99 -11.48 -1.34 12.56
C GLN A 99 -12.31 -2.02 11.46
N TYR A 100 -11.70 -2.33 10.30
CA TYR A 100 -12.38 -3.05 9.21
C TYR A 100 -12.61 -4.54 9.50
N ILE A 101 -11.93 -5.11 10.50
CA ILE A 101 -12.17 -6.49 10.93
C ILE A 101 -13.43 -6.58 11.81
N LYS A 102 -13.80 -5.47 12.46
CA LYS A 102 -14.84 -5.45 13.51
C LYS A 102 -16.21 -5.03 13.03
N GLU A 103 -16.34 -4.42 11.88
CA GLU A 103 -17.62 -3.92 11.38
C GLU A 103 -17.78 -4.20 9.89
N GLU A 104 -18.71 -5.07 9.52
CA GLU A 104 -19.36 -5.04 8.20
C GLU A 104 -20.14 -3.73 8.10
N LYS A 105 -19.47 -2.64 7.81
CA LYS A 105 -20.15 -1.44 7.36
C LYS A 105 -20.40 -1.58 5.88
N ASP A 106 -21.67 -1.63 5.50
CA ASP A 106 -22.14 -1.28 4.16
C ASP A 106 -21.76 0.18 3.88
N SER A 107 -20.46 0.44 3.75
CA SER A 107 -19.98 1.75 3.33
C SER A 107 -20.21 1.86 1.84
N PHE A 108 -21.29 2.53 1.46
CA PHE A 108 -21.47 3.05 0.12
C PHE A 108 -20.27 3.95 -0.19
N ASN A 109 -19.25 3.36 -0.81
CA ASN A 109 -18.06 4.11 -1.16
C ASN A 109 -18.39 5.05 -2.33
N LEU A 110 -18.68 6.30 -2.00
CA LEU A 110 -19.07 7.34 -2.95
C LEU A 110 -17.90 7.81 -3.83
N TYR A 111 -16.68 7.37 -3.50
CA TYR A 111 -15.46 7.78 -4.17
C TYR A 111 -14.75 6.59 -4.80
N SER A 112 -14.11 6.82 -5.93
CA SER A 112 -13.15 5.92 -6.56
C SER A 112 -11.75 6.53 -6.51
N LYS A 113 -10.75 5.68 -6.71
CA LYS A 113 -9.35 6.12 -6.81
C LYS A 113 -8.79 5.63 -8.14
N PHE A 114 -7.99 6.44 -8.79
CA PHE A 114 -7.25 6.09 -9.99
C PHE A 114 -5.76 6.35 -9.76
N TYR A 115 -4.93 5.38 -10.13
CA TYR A 115 -3.50 5.51 -10.00
C TYR A 115 -2.93 6.33 -11.16
N PHE A 116 -2.19 7.38 -10.84
CA PHE A 116 -1.49 8.20 -11.82
C PHE A 116 0.03 7.99 -11.66
N PRO A 117 0.69 7.34 -12.64
CA PRO A 117 2.12 7.06 -12.56
C PRO A 117 2.97 8.33 -12.55
N GLN A 118 2.48 9.43 -13.11
CA GLN A 118 3.16 10.72 -13.15
C GLN A 118 3.41 11.31 -11.74
N VAL A 119 2.53 10.98 -10.79
CA VAL A 119 2.65 11.44 -9.39
C VAL A 119 2.85 10.27 -8.42
N LEU A 120 3.03 9.05 -8.93
CA LEU A 120 3.20 7.81 -8.15
C LEU A 120 2.16 7.67 -7.02
N SER A 121 0.92 8.08 -7.29
CA SER A 121 -0.14 8.14 -6.28
C SER A 121 -1.52 7.85 -6.84
N PHE A 122 -2.43 7.49 -5.91
CA PHE A 122 -3.85 7.37 -6.19
C PHE A 122 -4.54 8.72 -5.94
N LEU A 123 -5.22 9.23 -6.95
CA LEU A 123 -6.09 10.39 -6.78
C LEU A 123 -7.54 9.94 -6.61
N THR A 124 -8.23 10.53 -5.65
CA THR A 124 -9.61 10.22 -5.30
C THR A 124 -10.57 11.14 -6.05
N TYR A 125 -11.62 10.59 -6.61
CA TYR A 125 -12.68 11.35 -7.28
C TYR A 125 -14.06 10.76 -6.96
N PRO A 126 -15.16 11.56 -7.03
CA PRO A 126 -16.51 11.05 -6.80
C PRO A 126 -16.91 10.05 -7.91
N LYS A 127 -17.42 8.87 -7.54
CA LYS A 127 -17.81 7.81 -8.51
C LYS A 127 -18.84 8.24 -9.57
N LYS A 128 -19.71 9.16 -9.19
CA LYS A 128 -20.78 9.66 -10.07
C LYS A 128 -20.38 10.91 -10.86
N ASP A 129 -19.22 11.47 -10.59
CA ASP A 129 -18.74 12.68 -11.25
C ASP A 129 -17.72 12.33 -12.34
N THR A 130 -18.24 11.99 -13.50
CA THR A 130 -17.41 11.68 -14.68
C THR A 130 -16.59 12.89 -15.12
N PHE A 131 -17.10 14.10 -14.91
CA PHE A 131 -16.40 15.33 -15.27
C PHE A 131 -15.18 15.56 -14.40
N ALA A 132 -15.29 15.36 -13.10
CA ALA A 132 -14.11 15.47 -12.19
C ALA A 132 -13.03 14.46 -12.56
N PHE A 133 -13.40 13.21 -12.91
CA PHE A 133 -12.44 12.22 -13.37
C PHE A 133 -11.78 12.62 -14.69
N GLU A 134 -12.58 13.08 -15.66
CA GLU A 134 -12.08 13.52 -16.96
C GLU A 134 -11.08 14.68 -16.84
N GLN A 135 -11.38 15.67 -15.99
CA GLN A 135 -10.49 16.79 -15.74
C GLN A 135 -9.14 16.33 -15.18
N ILE A 136 -9.16 15.48 -14.15
CA ILE A 136 -7.95 14.94 -13.54
C ILE A 136 -7.17 14.10 -14.55
N TYR A 137 -7.86 13.21 -15.28
CA TYR A 137 -7.25 12.32 -16.27
C TYR A 137 -6.55 13.10 -17.38
N ASN A 138 -7.21 14.11 -17.92
CA ASN A 138 -6.66 14.96 -18.98
C ASN A 138 -5.52 15.87 -18.47
N TYR A 139 -5.61 16.37 -17.24
CA TYR A 139 -4.56 17.17 -16.62
C TYR A 139 -3.22 16.41 -16.56
N PHE A 140 -3.26 15.11 -16.28
CA PHE A 140 -2.06 14.27 -16.26
C PHE A 140 -1.70 13.65 -17.64
N GLY A 141 -2.37 14.06 -18.72
CA GLY A 141 -2.08 13.58 -20.06
C GLY A 141 -2.59 12.16 -20.35
N GLY A 142 -3.53 11.68 -19.53
CA GLY A 142 -4.10 10.33 -19.68
C GLY A 142 -3.18 9.21 -19.19
N CYS A 143 -3.43 8.00 -19.65
CA CYS A 143 -2.62 6.82 -19.32
C CYS A 143 -2.42 5.93 -20.56
N ASN A 144 -1.15 5.59 -20.84
CA ASN A 144 -0.74 4.75 -21.96
C ASN A 144 -0.40 3.31 -21.55
N CYS A 145 -0.86 2.83 -20.39
CA CYS A 145 -0.67 1.43 -20.01
C CYS A 145 -1.38 0.50 -20.99
N LYS A 146 -1.01 -0.76 -21.03
CA LYS A 146 -1.55 -1.76 -21.96
C LYS A 146 -3.09 -1.84 -21.93
N TRP A 147 -3.71 -1.62 -20.78
CA TRP A 147 -5.17 -1.65 -20.66
C TRP A 147 -5.82 -0.34 -21.09
N CYS A 148 -5.30 0.81 -20.69
CA CYS A 148 -5.82 2.11 -21.09
C CYS A 148 -5.60 2.37 -22.58
N ASN A 149 -4.41 2.07 -23.09
CA ASN A 149 -4.04 2.13 -24.51
C ASN A 149 -4.58 3.37 -25.24
N GLY A 150 -4.40 4.54 -24.64
CA GLY A 150 -4.87 5.81 -25.19
C GLY A 150 -6.38 6.05 -25.07
N LYS A 151 -7.12 5.24 -24.33
CA LYS A 151 -8.55 5.46 -24.09
C LYS A 151 -8.79 6.78 -23.37
N THR A 152 -9.92 7.40 -23.68
CA THR A 152 -10.39 8.59 -22.99
C THR A 152 -10.89 8.24 -21.57
N ALA A 153 -11.04 9.25 -20.73
CA ALA A 153 -11.61 9.09 -19.39
C ALA A 153 -13.01 8.44 -19.44
N ILE A 154 -13.82 8.81 -20.42
CA ILE A 154 -15.17 8.27 -20.62
C ILE A 154 -15.14 6.77 -20.97
N GLU A 155 -14.21 6.35 -21.82
CA GLU A 155 -14.05 4.94 -22.22
C GLU A 155 -13.50 4.07 -21.09
N ILE A 156 -12.68 4.62 -20.22
CA ILE A 156 -12.21 3.93 -19.00
C ILE A 156 -13.37 3.77 -18.02
N GLY A 157 -14.23 4.77 -18.00
CA GLY A 157 -15.37 4.83 -17.10
C GLY A 157 -14.97 5.11 -15.64
N THR A 158 -15.95 5.45 -14.84
CA THR A 158 -15.80 5.69 -13.41
C THR A 158 -16.11 4.44 -12.58
N GLY A 159 -16.34 3.31 -13.24
CA GLY A 159 -16.66 2.04 -12.59
C GLY A 159 -15.47 1.32 -12.01
N ASP A 160 -15.70 0.59 -10.91
CA ASP A 160 -14.65 -0.10 -10.18
C ASP A 160 -13.85 -1.12 -11.02
N LYS A 161 -14.51 -1.79 -11.99
CA LYS A 161 -13.84 -2.78 -12.85
C LYS A 161 -12.78 -2.17 -13.76
N GLY A 162 -13.09 -1.02 -14.37
CA GLY A 162 -12.16 -0.34 -15.26
C GLY A 162 -10.92 0.16 -14.52
N VAL A 163 -11.13 0.76 -13.37
CA VAL A 163 -10.08 1.26 -12.49
C VAL A 163 -9.21 0.13 -11.96
N GLN A 164 -9.81 -1.01 -11.57
CA GLN A 164 -9.08 -2.18 -11.12
C GLN A 164 -8.17 -2.75 -12.22
N LEU A 165 -8.66 -2.89 -13.46
CA LEU A 165 -7.86 -3.37 -14.58
C LEU A 165 -6.67 -2.47 -14.88
N HIS A 166 -6.83 -1.15 -14.78
CA HIS A 166 -5.72 -0.20 -14.88
C HIS A 166 -4.70 -0.42 -13.75
N HIS A 167 -5.15 -0.55 -12.51
CA HIS A 167 -4.26 -0.79 -11.37
C HIS A 167 -3.44 -2.07 -11.55
N TRP A 168 -4.05 -3.15 -12.02
CA TRP A 168 -3.36 -4.42 -12.29
C TRP A 168 -2.26 -4.33 -13.34
N GLN A 169 -2.40 -3.41 -14.30
CA GLN A 169 -1.41 -3.22 -15.35
C GLN A 169 -0.26 -2.31 -14.95
N MET A 170 -0.44 -1.53 -13.89
CA MET A 170 0.56 -0.57 -13.41
C MET A 170 1.44 -1.12 -12.28
N MET A 171 1.11 -2.27 -11.75
CA MET A 171 1.92 -3.03 -10.77
C MET A 171 2.77 -4.09 -11.44
#